data_a24b81dd3274ae43caf241193f690d2a
#
_entry.id   a24b81dd3274ae43caf241193f690d2a
#
_cell.length_a   1.000
_cell.length_b   1.000
_cell.length_c   1.000
_cell.angle_alpha   90.00
_cell.angle_beta   90.00
_cell.angle_gamma   90.00
#
_symmetry.space_group_name_H-M   'P 1'
#
loop_
_entity.id
_entity.type
_entity.pdbx_description
1 polymer ?
#
loop_
_entity_poly.entity_id
_entity_poly.type
_entity_poly.pdbx_seq_one_letter_code
_entity_poly.pdbx_strand_id
1 'polypeptide(L)'
;MFFHKSYYILDSETRFILAFHLTKSRSSDSAYTLINEAKNYGEPTYFITDRLPSYNEASATVLPNTKHVPVAPMSSDINNNLIESFNKTFKAWYKAKKGFNSFEKANNLIYLFIFHYNFIRPHGSLNNCTPAEVAGFASDSLAKNSWFSAA
;
A
#
# COMPACT_ATOMS: atom_id res chain seq x y z
N MET A 1 17.22 -15.25 9.32
CA MET A 1 16.20 -14.21 9.36
C MET A 1 16.37 -13.37 8.09
N PHE A 2 15.53 -13.54 7.09
CA PHE A 2 15.67 -12.81 5.82
C PHE A 2 14.94 -11.48 5.96
N PHE A 3 15.68 -10.37 5.96
CA PHE A 3 15.11 -9.03 5.92
C PHE A 3 14.61 -8.73 4.50
N HIS A 4 13.32 -8.95 4.26
CA HIS A 4 12.67 -8.45 3.07
C HIS A 4 12.22 -7.01 3.31
N LYS A 5 12.34 -6.18 2.29
CA LYS A 5 11.87 -4.80 2.30
C LYS A 5 10.53 -4.74 1.59
N SER A 6 9.55 -4.16 2.22
CA SER A 6 8.24 -3.92 1.63
C SER A 6 8.11 -2.47 1.23
N TYR A 7 7.64 -2.26 0.02
CA TYR A 7 7.24 -0.96 -0.52
C TYR A 7 5.76 -1.02 -0.82
N TYR A 8 5.05 0.07 -0.61
CA TYR A 8 3.64 0.18 -0.95
C TYR A 8 3.28 1.63 -1.24
N ILE A 9 2.25 1.81 -2.05
CA ILE A 9 1.62 3.09 -2.33
C ILE A 9 0.20 3.05 -1.80
N LEU A 10 -0.14 4.05 -0.99
CA LEU A 10 -1.43 4.21 -0.34
C LEU A 10 -2.06 5.49 -0.86
N ASP A 11 -3.32 5.42 -1.27
CA ASP A 11 -4.12 6.61 -1.54
C ASP A 11 -4.55 7.28 -0.23
N SER A 12 -4.28 8.58 -0.12
CA SER A 12 -4.50 9.33 1.13
C SER A 12 -5.96 9.58 1.45
N GLU A 13 -6.83 9.65 0.45
CA GLU A 13 -8.25 9.93 0.60
C GLU A 13 -9.03 8.67 0.95
N THR A 14 -8.84 7.62 0.18
CA THR A 14 -9.58 6.36 0.31
C THR A 14 -8.88 5.35 1.23
N ARG A 15 -7.59 5.54 1.53
CA ARG A 15 -6.72 4.58 2.23
C ARG A 15 -6.49 3.27 1.48
N PHE A 16 -6.86 3.22 0.21
CA PHE A 16 -6.67 2.05 -0.63
C PHE A 16 -5.18 1.83 -0.90
N ILE A 17 -4.70 0.60 -0.72
CA ILE A 17 -3.33 0.22 -1.11
C ILE A 17 -3.36 -0.04 -2.61
N LEU A 18 -2.76 0.87 -3.38
CA LEU A 18 -2.73 0.83 -4.84
C LEU A 18 -1.72 -0.18 -5.38
N ALA A 19 -0.56 -0.26 -4.75
CA ALA A 19 0.51 -1.17 -5.15
C ALA A 19 1.32 -1.64 -3.95
N PHE A 20 1.87 -2.84 -4.06
CA PHE A 20 2.76 -3.42 -3.06
C PHE A 20 3.87 -4.22 -3.74
N HIS A 21 5.09 -4.05 -3.28
CA HIS A 21 6.24 -4.80 -3.76
C HIS A 21 7.11 -5.30 -2.61
N LEU A 22 7.33 -6.61 -2.55
CA LEU A 22 8.28 -7.24 -1.64
C LEU A 22 9.59 -7.51 -2.36
N THR A 23 10.70 -7.04 -1.82
CA THR A 23 12.01 -7.20 -2.46
C THR A 23 13.10 -7.59 -1.47
N LYS A 24 14.14 -8.24 -1.98
CA LYS A 24 15.35 -8.58 -1.21
C LYS A 24 16.36 -7.44 -1.18
N SER A 25 16.30 -6.52 -2.14
CA SER A 25 17.23 -5.40 -2.29
C SER A 25 16.48 -4.07 -2.47
N ARG A 26 17.12 -2.96 -2.13
CA ARG A 26 16.66 -1.62 -2.51
C ARG A 26 17.24 -1.28 -3.88
N SER A 27 16.45 -1.45 -4.93
CA SER A 27 16.82 -1.04 -6.27
C SER A 27 15.86 0.01 -6.80
N SER A 28 16.32 0.84 -7.73
CA SER A 28 15.48 1.79 -8.45
C SER A 28 14.38 1.08 -9.25
N ASP A 29 14.67 -0.13 -9.75
CA ASP A 29 13.71 -0.96 -10.47
C ASP A 29 12.48 -1.30 -9.63
N SER A 30 12.67 -1.53 -8.32
CA SER A 30 11.56 -1.79 -7.41
C SER A 30 10.63 -0.59 -7.25
N ALA A 31 11.19 0.62 -7.20
CA ALA A 31 10.42 1.86 -7.14
C ALA A 31 9.68 2.09 -8.47
N TYR A 32 10.33 1.82 -9.59
CA TYR A 32 9.75 1.93 -10.92
C TYR A 32 8.54 1.01 -11.10
N THR A 33 8.70 -0.27 -10.77
CA THR A 33 7.62 -1.26 -10.84
C THR A 33 6.44 -0.86 -9.98
N LEU A 34 6.70 -0.44 -8.74
CA LEU A 34 5.67 -0.04 -7.79
C LEU A 34 4.85 1.17 -8.27
N ILE A 35 5.53 2.22 -8.77
CA ILE A 35 4.87 3.43 -9.27
C ILE A 35 4.08 3.12 -10.55
N ASN A 36 4.62 2.27 -11.42
CA ASN A 36 3.96 1.86 -12.64
C ASN A 36 2.68 1.03 -12.39
N GLU A 37 2.69 0.17 -11.38
CA GLU A 37 1.47 -0.53 -10.93
C GLU A 37 0.42 0.45 -10.39
N ALA A 38 0.84 1.40 -9.55
CA ALA A 38 -0.07 2.39 -8.98
C ALA A 38 -0.69 3.30 -10.05
N LYS A 39 0.06 3.63 -11.11
CA LYS A 39 -0.42 4.44 -12.25
C LYS A 39 -1.65 3.84 -12.93
N ASN A 40 -1.85 2.53 -12.90
CA ASN A 40 -3.04 1.89 -13.47
C ASN A 40 -4.34 2.35 -12.82
N TYR A 41 -4.28 2.93 -11.62
CA TYR A 41 -5.43 3.50 -10.90
C TYR A 41 -5.65 4.98 -11.16
N GLY A 42 -4.75 5.64 -11.90
CA GLY A 42 -4.80 7.05 -12.27
C GLY A 42 -3.52 7.80 -11.97
N GLU A 43 -3.41 9.05 -12.47
CA GLU A 43 -2.30 9.95 -12.15
C GLU A 43 -2.71 10.86 -10.98
N PRO A 44 -2.00 10.81 -9.84
CA PRO A 44 -2.30 11.67 -8.71
C PRO A 44 -1.79 13.10 -8.94
N THR A 45 -2.38 14.09 -8.30
CA THR A 45 -1.87 15.48 -8.30
C THR A 45 -0.55 15.57 -7.53
N TYR A 46 -0.44 14.84 -6.43
CA TYR A 46 0.73 14.80 -5.56
C TYR A 46 1.17 13.37 -5.31
N PHE A 47 2.47 13.12 -5.41
CA PHE A 47 3.09 11.87 -5.00
C PHE A 47 4.06 12.17 -3.85
N ILE A 48 3.73 11.68 -2.66
CA ILE A 48 4.49 11.97 -1.43
C ILE A 48 5.31 10.73 -1.06
N THR A 49 6.60 10.91 -0.84
CA THR A 49 7.51 9.81 -0.46
C THR A 49 8.42 10.24 0.69
N ASP A 50 9.10 9.26 1.28
CA ASP A 50 10.31 9.52 2.04
C ASP A 50 11.42 10.04 1.09
N ARG A 51 12.50 10.57 1.65
CA ARG A 51 13.61 11.16 0.87
C ARG A 51 14.52 10.13 0.19
N LEU A 52 14.03 8.93 -0.12
CA LEU A 52 14.80 7.92 -0.83
C LEU A 52 15.06 8.35 -2.28
N PRO A 53 16.33 8.45 -2.72
CA PRO A 53 16.67 8.93 -4.07
C PRO A 53 16.06 8.10 -5.20
N SER A 54 15.82 6.80 -4.98
CA SER A 54 15.22 5.90 -5.96
C SER A 54 13.82 6.32 -6.42
N TYR A 55 13.08 7.08 -5.61
CA TYR A 55 11.77 7.59 -6.00
C TYR A 55 11.83 8.81 -6.92
N ASN A 56 12.91 9.61 -6.86
CA ASN A 56 13.02 10.83 -7.66
C ASN A 56 13.03 10.52 -9.15
N GLU A 57 13.88 9.60 -9.57
CA GLU A 57 14.02 9.20 -10.97
C GLU A 57 12.78 8.44 -11.46
N ALA A 58 12.31 7.49 -10.67
CA ALA A 58 11.16 6.67 -11.01
C ALA A 58 9.87 7.51 -11.15
N SER A 59 9.63 8.46 -10.22
CA SER A 59 8.46 9.34 -10.30
C SER A 59 8.50 10.29 -11.48
N ALA A 60 9.65 10.89 -11.77
CA ALA A 60 9.81 11.80 -12.91
C ALA A 60 9.53 11.10 -14.26
N THR A 61 9.87 9.81 -14.37
CA THR A 61 9.67 9.06 -15.60
C THR A 61 8.25 8.50 -15.72
N VAL A 62 7.71 7.94 -14.65
CA VAL A 62 6.40 7.26 -14.69
C VAL A 62 5.24 8.24 -14.54
N LEU A 63 5.41 9.29 -13.73
CA LEU A 63 4.38 10.26 -13.38
C LEU A 63 4.83 11.70 -13.76
N PRO A 64 5.02 12.02 -15.04
CA PRO A 64 5.59 13.30 -15.47
C PRO A 64 4.73 14.50 -15.12
N ASN A 65 3.42 14.33 -14.98
CA ASN A 65 2.48 15.40 -14.64
C ASN A 65 2.18 15.52 -13.15
N THR A 66 2.76 14.66 -12.33
CA THR A 66 2.53 14.58 -10.88
C THR A 66 3.61 15.36 -10.12
N LYS A 67 3.20 16.16 -9.15
CA LYS A 67 4.15 16.85 -8.28
C LYS A 67 4.71 15.88 -7.24
N HIS A 68 5.97 15.50 -7.38
CA HIS A 68 6.66 14.68 -6.36
C HIS A 68 7.09 15.56 -5.18
N VAL A 69 6.72 15.15 -3.97
CA VAL A 69 7.01 15.85 -2.71
C VAL A 69 7.75 14.91 -1.75
N PRO A 70 9.09 14.99 -1.68
CA PRO A 70 9.87 14.22 -0.71
C PRO A 70 9.76 14.83 0.69
N VAL A 71 9.21 14.11 1.65
CA VAL A 71 8.97 14.55 3.04
C VAL A 71 9.99 13.94 3.98
N ALA A 72 10.40 14.71 5.00
CA ALA A 72 11.29 14.17 6.02
C ALA A 72 10.56 13.09 6.86
N PRO A 73 11.25 12.01 7.25
CA PRO A 73 10.73 11.12 8.29
C PRO A 73 10.43 11.93 9.55
N MET A 74 9.28 11.70 10.18
CA MET A 74 8.82 12.41 11.38
C MET A 74 8.28 13.85 11.18
N SER A 75 8.02 14.31 9.95
CA SER A 75 7.21 15.51 9.78
C SER A 75 5.77 15.22 10.24
N SER A 76 5.17 16.19 10.95
CA SER A 76 3.82 16.08 11.55
C SER A 76 2.68 16.15 10.54
N ASP A 77 2.94 15.93 9.26
CA ASP A 77 1.96 16.01 8.21
C ASP A 77 0.97 14.82 8.25
N ILE A 78 -0.26 15.10 7.93
CA ILE A 78 -1.39 14.15 7.93
C ILE A 78 -1.06 12.85 7.19
N ASN A 79 -0.26 12.95 6.11
CA ASN A 79 0.14 11.81 5.29
C ASN A 79 1.08 10.82 6.00
N ASN A 80 1.96 11.31 6.89
CA ASN A 80 2.81 10.45 7.71
C ASN A 80 2.00 9.62 8.70
N ASN A 81 0.96 10.20 9.29
CA ASN A 81 0.08 9.50 10.22
C ASN A 81 -0.67 8.33 9.55
N LEU A 82 -1.04 8.47 8.27
CA LEU A 82 -1.70 7.41 7.50
C LEU A 82 -0.77 6.22 7.25
N ILE A 83 0.44 6.52 6.79
CA ILE A 83 1.48 5.52 6.55
C ILE A 83 1.88 4.82 7.85
N GLU A 84 2.03 5.58 8.94
CA GLU A 84 2.32 5.01 10.26
C GLU A 84 1.19 4.11 10.77
N SER A 85 -0.06 4.52 10.59
CA SER A 85 -1.24 3.73 10.96
C SER A 85 -1.30 2.40 10.21
N PHE A 86 -1.06 2.43 8.89
CA PHE A 86 -0.94 1.22 8.09
C PHE A 86 0.22 0.35 8.57
N ASN A 87 1.39 0.94 8.78
CA ASN A 87 2.57 0.24 9.27
C ASN A 87 2.34 -0.45 10.63
N LYS A 88 1.63 0.21 11.54
CA LYS A 88 1.24 -0.40 12.85
C LYS A 88 0.36 -1.62 12.64
N THR A 89 -0.64 -1.52 11.78
CA THR A 89 -1.55 -2.62 11.45
C THR A 89 -0.80 -3.79 10.79
N PHE A 90 0.04 -3.49 9.81
CA PHE A 90 0.85 -4.48 9.12
C PHE A 90 1.83 -5.18 10.07
N LYS A 91 2.54 -4.42 10.91
CA LYS A 91 3.49 -4.97 11.88
C LYS A 91 2.80 -5.85 12.93
N ALA A 92 1.61 -5.48 13.40
CA ALA A 92 0.84 -6.30 14.33
C ALA A 92 0.46 -7.65 13.71
N TRP A 93 -0.04 -7.62 12.47
CA TRP A 93 -0.35 -8.83 11.71
C TRP A 93 0.90 -9.69 11.46
N TYR A 94 2.01 -9.07 11.02
CA TYR A 94 3.27 -9.76 10.76
C TYR A 94 3.82 -10.45 12.02
N LYS A 95 3.78 -9.78 13.18
CA LYS A 95 4.21 -10.37 14.46
C LYS A 95 3.38 -11.59 14.83
N ALA A 96 2.07 -11.55 14.61
CA ALA A 96 1.17 -12.69 14.89
C ALA A 96 1.51 -13.91 14.04
N LYS A 97 2.07 -13.73 12.84
CA LYS A 97 2.51 -14.82 11.94
C LYS A 97 3.88 -15.41 12.30
N LYS A 98 4.59 -14.86 13.29
CA LYS A 98 5.94 -15.29 13.71
C LYS A 98 6.98 -15.31 12.57
N GLY A 99 6.80 -14.47 11.56
CA GLY A 99 7.65 -14.39 10.37
C GLY A 99 7.20 -15.30 9.22
N PHE A 100 8.01 -15.37 8.19
CA PHE A 100 7.75 -16.16 6.99
C PHE A 100 8.90 -17.13 6.69
N ASN A 101 8.55 -18.33 6.26
CA ASN A 101 9.52 -19.40 5.99
C ASN A 101 10.16 -19.29 4.61
N SER A 102 9.55 -18.54 3.67
CA SER A 102 10.09 -18.31 2.34
C SER A 102 9.59 -16.99 1.76
N PHE A 103 10.29 -16.46 0.76
CA PHE A 103 9.91 -15.23 0.05
C PHE A 103 8.55 -15.36 -0.64
N GLU A 104 8.31 -16.48 -1.30
CA GLU A 104 7.06 -16.76 -2.00
C GLU A 104 5.87 -16.79 -1.04
N LYS A 105 5.98 -17.52 0.08
CA LYS A 105 4.94 -17.54 1.12
C LYS A 105 4.71 -16.17 1.74
N ALA A 106 5.79 -15.40 1.94
CA ALA A 106 5.69 -14.03 2.41
C ALA A 106 4.87 -13.18 1.44
N ASN A 107 5.19 -13.24 0.17
CA ASN A 107 4.51 -12.47 -0.88
C ASN A 107 3.03 -12.81 -0.95
N ASN A 108 2.67 -14.10 -1.02
CA ASN A 108 1.28 -14.54 -1.09
C ASN A 108 0.47 -14.12 0.15
N LEU A 109 1.04 -14.27 1.35
CA LEU A 109 0.37 -13.88 2.59
C LEU A 109 0.20 -12.36 2.72
N ILE A 110 1.13 -11.57 2.20
CA ILE A 110 1.02 -10.11 2.21
C ILE A 110 -0.04 -9.65 1.20
N TYR A 111 -0.13 -10.25 0.02
CA TYR A 111 -1.23 -9.98 -0.91
C TYR A 111 -2.60 -10.28 -0.28
N LEU A 112 -2.71 -11.40 0.42
CA LEU A 112 -3.93 -11.74 1.15
C LEU A 112 -4.25 -10.72 2.26
N PHE A 113 -3.24 -10.24 2.98
CA PHE A 113 -3.42 -9.18 3.97
C PHE A 113 -3.90 -7.88 3.33
N ILE A 114 -3.31 -7.47 2.20
CA ILE A 114 -3.71 -6.25 1.48
C ILE A 114 -5.12 -6.38 0.93
N PHE A 115 -5.48 -7.55 0.39
CA PHE A 115 -6.84 -7.82 -0.04
C PHE A 115 -7.84 -7.68 1.13
N HIS A 116 -7.56 -8.30 2.27
CA HIS A 116 -8.37 -8.13 3.47
C HIS A 116 -8.45 -6.68 3.93
N TYR A 117 -7.33 -5.94 3.91
CA TYR A 117 -7.27 -4.53 4.28
C TYR A 117 -8.13 -3.66 3.37
N ASN A 118 -8.02 -3.85 2.05
CA ASN A 118 -8.71 -3.04 1.06
C ASN A 118 -10.21 -3.37 0.93
N PHE A 119 -10.59 -4.65 0.98
CA PHE A 119 -11.92 -5.11 0.56
C PHE A 119 -12.80 -5.64 1.69
N ILE A 120 -12.22 -6.03 2.83
CA ILE A 120 -12.97 -6.73 3.89
C ILE A 120 -13.00 -5.94 5.19
N ARG A 121 -11.88 -5.35 5.58
CA ARG A 121 -11.75 -4.67 6.86
C ARG A 121 -12.43 -3.30 6.84
N PRO A 122 -13.43 -3.05 7.72
CA PRO A 122 -13.98 -1.70 7.90
C PRO A 122 -12.99 -0.79 8.63
N HIS A 123 -12.98 0.48 8.24
CA HIS A 123 -12.12 1.51 8.83
C HIS A 123 -12.96 2.58 9.50
N GLY A 124 -12.77 2.79 10.81
CA GLY A 124 -13.53 3.80 11.56
C GLY A 124 -13.40 5.23 11.01
N SER A 125 -12.22 5.58 10.47
CA SER A 125 -11.98 6.86 9.82
C SER A 125 -12.59 7.00 8.42
N LEU A 126 -13.16 5.92 7.87
CA LEU A 126 -13.91 5.89 6.62
C LEU A 126 -15.39 5.57 6.88
N ASN A 127 -15.92 6.00 8.03
CA ASN A 127 -17.30 5.72 8.45
C ASN A 127 -17.65 4.23 8.43
N ASN A 128 -16.71 3.39 8.83
CA ASN A 128 -16.80 1.93 8.78
C ASN A 128 -16.93 1.32 7.37
N CYS A 129 -16.66 2.09 6.33
CA CYS A 129 -16.47 1.56 4.98
C CYS A 129 -15.09 0.92 4.82
N THR A 130 -14.97 0.04 3.84
CA THR A 130 -13.66 -0.45 3.39
C THR A 130 -13.01 0.56 2.45
N PRO A 131 -11.67 0.55 2.30
CA PRO A 131 -10.98 1.36 1.31
C PRO A 131 -11.54 1.18 -0.11
N ALA A 132 -11.89 -0.04 -0.51
CA ALA A 132 -12.44 -0.34 -1.82
C ALA A 132 -13.84 0.26 -2.03
N GLU A 133 -14.69 0.29 -1.00
CA GLU A 133 -16.00 0.95 -1.06
C GLU A 133 -15.83 2.46 -1.26
N VAL A 134 -14.93 3.09 -0.51
CA VAL A 134 -14.66 4.53 -0.65
C VAL A 134 -14.01 4.88 -1.98
N ALA A 135 -13.13 4.02 -2.49
CA ALA A 135 -12.50 4.18 -3.80
C ALA A 135 -13.42 3.86 -5.00
N GLY A 136 -14.65 3.38 -4.75
CA GLY A 136 -15.60 3.04 -5.80
C GLY A 136 -15.35 1.71 -6.51
N PHE A 137 -14.46 0.86 -5.98
CA PHE A 137 -14.15 -0.46 -6.55
C PHE A 137 -15.11 -1.57 -6.10
N ALA A 138 -15.88 -1.35 -5.05
CA ALA A 138 -16.83 -2.31 -4.53
C ALA A 138 -18.14 -1.62 -4.17
N SER A 139 -19.25 -2.14 -4.65
CA SER A 139 -20.57 -1.76 -4.15
C SER A 139 -20.97 -2.67 -2.99
N ASP A 140 -21.35 -2.05 -1.94
CA ASP A 140 -21.97 -2.42 -0.65
C ASP A 140 -21.98 -3.87 -0.13
N SER A 141 -22.10 -4.88 -0.90
CA SER A 141 -22.31 -6.23 -0.33
C SER A 141 -21.63 -7.34 -1.11
N LEU A 142 -21.35 -7.12 -2.37
CA LEU A 142 -20.89 -8.17 -3.27
C LEU A 142 -19.49 -8.69 -2.92
N ALA A 143 -18.57 -7.82 -2.52
CA ALA A 143 -17.22 -8.24 -2.15
C ALA A 143 -17.18 -9.00 -0.81
N LYS A 144 -17.99 -8.59 0.17
CA LYS A 144 -18.12 -9.28 1.46
C LYS A 144 -18.82 -10.64 1.29
N ASN A 145 -19.86 -10.68 0.49
CA ASN A 145 -20.64 -11.91 0.27
C ASN A 145 -19.90 -12.92 -0.62
N SER A 146 -19.16 -12.48 -1.62
CA SER A 146 -18.36 -13.37 -2.47
C SER A 146 -17.21 -14.03 -1.71
N TRP A 147 -16.64 -13.37 -0.70
CA TRP A 147 -15.63 -13.97 0.16
C TRP A 147 -16.19 -15.10 1.01
N PHE A 148 -17.39 -14.93 1.59
CA PHE A 148 -18.07 -15.97 2.36
C PHE A 148 -18.61 -17.11 1.49
N SER A 149 -18.86 -16.86 0.21
CA SER A 149 -19.31 -17.89 -0.73
C SER A 149 -18.17 -18.72 -1.31
N ALA A 150 -16.92 -18.25 -1.18
CA ALA A 150 -15.74 -18.95 -1.67
C ALA A 150 -15.02 -19.77 -0.59
N ALA A 151 -15.47 -19.69 0.65
CA ALA A 151 -14.96 -20.45 1.79
C ALA A 151 -15.83 -21.67 2.08
#